data_a4104e4066bfe2554c57b9d487ba096b
#
_entry.id   a4104e4066bfe2554c57b9d487ba096b
#
_cell.length_a   1.000
_cell.length_b   1.000
_cell.length_c   1.000
_cell.angle_alpha   90.00
_cell.angle_beta   90.00
_cell.angle_gamma   90.00
#
_symmetry.space_group_name_H-M   'P 1'
#
loop_
_entity.id
_entity.type
_entity.pdbx_description
1 polymer ?
#
loop_
_entity_poly.entity_id
_entity_poly.type
_entity_poly.pdbx_seq_one_letter_code
_entity_poly.pdbx_strand_id
1 'polypeptide(L)'
;MTTSHEELVLISGASTGMGAATARELARRGFHVLAGVRRETDADALRAPNVEPVLLDITDPGQVEAVGRRVADDPARRPLRAVVNNAGIAINAPVEVLSMAEWRHQFEVNFFGHVAVTKAVLPALHASSGRVVNISSVGGKVAMPTYGAYAGAKFAMEAMSDALRRELAPHGVQVVVVEPGGVRTEMTGHGIERANDTIAALSPTERGRYGGLMRAIINQATGFTASGLPADAAGLVIADAVTARRPRARYTIGRDAAVLTRLSRVLPDRVLDRVLANSLRPHFPEERPTTSAA
;
A
#
# COMPACT_ATOMS: atom_id res chain seq x y z
N MET A 1 4.90 -7.55 33.24
CA MET A 1 5.03 -7.69 31.78
C MET A 1 3.80 -8.45 31.35
N THR A 2 2.75 -7.76 30.89
CA THR A 2 1.54 -8.37 30.32
C THR A 2 1.96 -9.08 29.04
N THR A 3 1.63 -10.34 28.93
CA THR A 3 1.90 -11.17 27.77
C THR A 3 1.06 -10.64 26.61
N SER A 4 1.69 -10.35 25.49
CA SER A 4 1.11 -9.73 24.29
C SER A 4 -0.02 -10.52 23.62
N HIS A 5 -0.40 -11.71 24.10
CA HIS A 5 -1.59 -12.46 23.68
C HIS A 5 -2.92 -11.76 24.03
N GLU A 6 -2.87 -10.64 24.70
CA GLU A 6 -4.02 -9.89 25.21
C GLU A 6 -4.48 -8.77 24.27
N GLU A 7 -3.81 -8.51 23.15
CA GLU A 7 -4.17 -7.44 22.24
C GLU A 7 -4.47 -7.96 20.81
N LEU A 8 -5.46 -7.34 20.17
CA LEU A 8 -5.93 -7.66 18.84
C LEU A 8 -5.31 -6.71 17.80
N VAL A 9 -4.96 -7.21 16.62
CA VAL A 9 -4.57 -6.40 15.47
C VAL A 9 -5.36 -6.83 14.24
N LEU A 10 -5.98 -5.88 13.53
CA LEU A 10 -6.62 -6.11 12.25
C LEU A 10 -5.69 -5.68 11.12
N ILE A 11 -5.49 -6.53 10.10
CA ILE A 11 -4.69 -6.21 8.91
C ILE A 11 -5.53 -6.47 7.67
N SER A 12 -5.75 -5.48 6.82
CA SER A 12 -6.37 -5.67 5.52
C SER A 12 -5.36 -6.11 4.45
N GLY A 13 -5.76 -6.98 3.51
CA GLY A 13 -4.89 -7.46 2.43
C GLY A 13 -3.72 -8.29 2.94
N ALA A 14 -4.00 -9.21 3.85
CA ALA A 14 -3.00 -10.04 4.52
C ALA A 14 -2.67 -11.35 3.78
N SER A 15 -3.27 -11.63 2.61
CA SER A 15 -3.06 -12.89 1.89
C SER A 15 -1.62 -13.09 1.45
N THR A 16 -0.93 -12.03 1.05
CA THR A 16 0.43 -12.10 0.49
C THR A 16 1.28 -10.87 0.87
N GLY A 17 2.51 -10.84 0.42
CA GLY A 17 3.39 -9.68 0.49
C GLY A 17 3.58 -9.12 1.89
N MET A 18 3.55 -7.79 2.00
CA MET A 18 3.79 -7.07 3.26
C MET A 18 2.73 -7.38 4.32
N GLY A 19 1.46 -7.55 3.93
CA GLY A 19 0.37 -7.86 4.85
C GLY A 19 0.57 -9.21 5.54
N ALA A 20 0.87 -10.26 4.76
CA ALA A 20 1.15 -11.60 5.30
C ALA A 20 2.40 -11.61 6.17
N ALA A 21 3.46 -10.91 5.75
CA ALA A 21 4.69 -10.80 6.53
C ALA A 21 4.45 -10.07 7.87
N THR A 22 3.67 -9.00 7.86
CA THR A 22 3.27 -8.27 9.07
C THR A 22 2.43 -9.14 10.01
N ALA A 23 1.48 -9.91 9.45
CA ALA A 23 0.64 -10.80 10.23
C ALA A 23 1.47 -11.85 10.97
N ARG A 24 2.38 -12.53 10.27
CA ARG A 24 3.31 -13.50 10.87
C ARG A 24 4.17 -12.88 11.95
N GLU A 25 4.74 -11.72 11.70
CA GLU A 25 5.62 -11.06 12.67
C GLU A 25 4.87 -10.60 13.93
N LEU A 26 3.68 -10.03 13.79
CA LEU A 26 2.86 -9.63 14.94
C LEU A 26 2.37 -10.85 15.75
N ALA A 27 1.99 -11.94 15.08
CA ALA A 27 1.65 -13.18 15.73
C ALA A 27 2.84 -13.77 16.53
N ARG A 28 4.06 -13.70 15.95
CA ARG A 28 5.31 -14.08 16.63
C ARG A 28 5.62 -13.20 17.86
N ARG A 29 5.22 -11.92 17.82
CA ARG A 29 5.31 -10.99 18.96
C ARG A 29 4.20 -11.22 19.98
N GLY A 30 3.28 -12.17 19.73
CA GLY A 30 2.23 -12.60 20.64
C GLY A 30 0.91 -11.81 20.51
N PHE A 31 0.71 -11.03 19.48
CA PHE A 31 -0.58 -10.42 19.17
C PHE A 31 -1.52 -11.45 18.53
N HIS A 32 -2.83 -11.35 18.79
CA HIS A 32 -3.82 -12.04 17.99
C HIS A 32 -4.14 -11.20 16.76
N VAL A 33 -3.95 -11.78 15.57
CA VAL A 33 -4.05 -11.05 14.30
C VAL A 33 -5.30 -11.51 13.54
N LEU A 34 -6.22 -10.59 13.28
CA LEU A 34 -7.27 -10.75 12.29
C LEU A 34 -6.69 -10.41 10.91
N ALA A 35 -6.42 -11.45 10.14
CA ALA A 35 -5.78 -11.35 8.83
C ALA A 35 -6.85 -11.26 7.74
N GLY A 36 -7.15 -10.06 7.27
CA GLY A 36 -8.14 -9.78 6.22
C GLY A 36 -7.71 -10.31 4.85
N VAL A 37 -8.49 -11.21 4.29
CA VAL A 37 -8.30 -11.82 2.96
C VAL A 37 -9.58 -11.70 2.14
N ARG A 38 -9.45 -11.65 0.80
CA ARG A 38 -10.62 -11.53 -0.11
C ARG A 38 -11.26 -12.87 -0.45
N ARG A 39 -10.53 -13.96 -0.34
CA ARG A 39 -10.97 -15.30 -0.77
C ARG A 39 -10.73 -16.29 0.36
N GLU A 40 -11.64 -17.23 0.53
CA GLU A 40 -11.48 -18.31 1.52
C GLU A 40 -10.26 -19.19 1.21
N THR A 41 -9.96 -19.41 -0.05
CA THR A 41 -8.75 -20.15 -0.45
C THR A 41 -7.44 -19.52 0.05
N ASP A 42 -7.41 -18.20 0.21
CA ASP A 42 -6.25 -17.50 0.78
C ASP A 42 -6.20 -17.63 2.31
N ALA A 43 -7.36 -17.89 2.95
CA ALA A 43 -7.47 -18.01 4.39
C ALA A 43 -6.74 -19.25 4.93
N ASP A 44 -6.88 -20.40 4.25
CA ASP A 44 -6.32 -21.67 4.71
C ASP A 44 -4.78 -21.62 4.76
N ALA A 45 -4.16 -20.94 3.81
CA ALA A 45 -2.70 -20.78 3.75
C ALA A 45 -2.14 -19.87 4.87
N LEU A 46 -3.01 -19.07 5.51
CA LEU A 46 -2.63 -18.12 6.56
C LEU A 46 -2.90 -18.61 7.97
N ARG A 47 -3.70 -19.67 8.14
CA ARG A 47 -4.03 -20.20 9.48
C ARG A 47 -2.78 -20.63 10.20
N ALA A 48 -2.51 -19.98 11.31
CA ALA A 48 -1.36 -20.26 12.18
C ALA A 48 -1.73 -19.88 13.62
N PRO A 49 -0.97 -20.32 14.61
CA PRO A 49 -1.16 -19.84 15.96
C PRO A 49 -1.17 -18.31 16.01
N ASN A 50 -2.21 -17.74 16.64
CA ASN A 50 -2.44 -16.30 16.77
C ASN A 50 -2.72 -15.55 15.44
N VAL A 51 -2.98 -16.25 14.32
CA VAL A 51 -3.46 -15.67 13.07
C VAL A 51 -4.82 -16.25 12.74
N GLU A 52 -5.83 -15.41 12.75
CA GLU A 52 -7.21 -15.72 12.38
C GLU A 52 -7.53 -15.03 11.05
N PRO A 53 -7.63 -15.78 9.94
CA PRO A 53 -8.09 -15.22 8.69
C PRO A 53 -9.56 -14.79 8.79
N VAL A 54 -9.88 -13.61 8.26
CA VAL A 54 -11.25 -13.08 8.14
C VAL A 54 -11.52 -12.65 6.71
N LEU A 55 -12.71 -12.90 6.18
CA LEU A 55 -13.10 -12.38 4.87
C LEU A 55 -13.24 -10.86 4.96
N LEU A 56 -12.44 -10.16 4.16
CA LEU A 56 -12.44 -8.70 4.10
C LEU A 56 -12.01 -8.21 2.71
N ASP A 57 -12.99 -8.03 1.83
CA ASP A 57 -12.86 -7.09 0.73
C ASP A 57 -13.23 -5.70 1.27
N ILE A 58 -12.27 -4.80 1.29
CA ILE A 58 -12.47 -3.45 1.85
C ILE A 58 -13.40 -2.57 1.01
N THR A 59 -13.79 -3.03 -0.18
CA THR A 59 -14.77 -2.38 -1.05
C THR A 59 -16.18 -2.94 -0.87
N ASP A 60 -16.35 -3.99 -0.07
CA ASP A 60 -17.64 -4.59 0.27
C ASP A 60 -18.12 -4.06 1.64
N PRO A 61 -19.17 -3.21 1.67
CA PRO A 61 -19.68 -2.64 2.92
C PRO A 61 -20.11 -3.70 3.94
N GLY A 62 -20.67 -4.84 3.47
CA GLY A 62 -21.12 -5.92 4.34
C GLY A 62 -19.97 -6.62 5.05
N GLN A 63 -18.87 -6.88 4.35
CA GLN A 63 -17.67 -7.48 4.93
C GLN A 63 -16.95 -6.50 5.87
N VAL A 64 -16.90 -5.21 5.53
CA VAL A 64 -16.35 -4.17 6.40
C VAL A 64 -17.15 -4.08 7.70
N GLU A 65 -18.46 -4.09 7.62
CA GLU A 65 -19.33 -4.10 8.81
C GLU A 65 -19.17 -5.39 9.64
N ALA A 66 -19.07 -6.55 8.98
CA ALA A 66 -18.85 -7.84 9.66
C ALA A 66 -17.54 -7.86 10.44
N VAL A 67 -16.45 -7.33 9.86
CA VAL A 67 -15.17 -7.19 10.55
C VAL A 67 -15.25 -6.20 11.71
N GLY A 68 -15.97 -5.09 11.55
CA GLY A 68 -16.24 -4.16 12.65
C GLY A 68 -16.92 -4.85 13.84
N ARG A 69 -17.96 -5.64 13.58
CA ARG A 69 -18.63 -6.48 14.59
C ARG A 69 -17.68 -7.52 15.20
N ARG A 70 -16.90 -8.23 14.35
CA ARG A 70 -15.92 -9.23 14.84
C ARG A 70 -14.89 -8.62 15.82
N VAL A 71 -14.49 -7.38 15.58
CA VAL A 71 -13.59 -6.63 16.48
C VAL A 71 -14.30 -6.21 17.77
N ALA A 72 -15.51 -5.68 17.67
CA ALA A 72 -16.30 -5.22 18.82
C ALA A 72 -16.69 -6.37 19.76
N ASP A 73 -17.06 -7.52 19.18
CA ASP A 73 -17.54 -8.70 19.86
C ASP A 73 -16.45 -9.77 20.03
N ASP A 74 -15.17 -9.34 20.15
CA ASP A 74 -14.07 -10.31 20.29
C ASP A 74 -14.30 -11.28 21.45
N PRO A 75 -14.34 -12.62 21.20
CA PRO A 75 -14.68 -13.60 22.22
C PRO A 75 -13.77 -13.56 23.46
N ALA A 76 -12.51 -13.17 23.27
CA ALA A 76 -11.54 -13.02 24.35
C ALA A 76 -11.51 -11.59 24.92
N ARG A 77 -12.36 -10.67 24.43
CA ARG A 77 -12.42 -9.25 24.83
C ARG A 77 -11.07 -8.53 24.75
N ARG A 78 -10.26 -8.88 23.75
CA ARG A 78 -8.96 -8.28 23.55
C ARG A 78 -9.10 -6.84 23.06
N PRO A 79 -8.42 -5.86 23.67
CA PRO A 79 -8.41 -4.50 23.17
C PRO A 79 -7.77 -4.44 21.78
N LEU A 80 -8.34 -3.64 20.87
CA LEU A 80 -7.80 -3.44 19.53
C LEU A 80 -6.55 -2.56 19.59
N ARG A 81 -5.37 -3.18 19.51
CA ARG A 81 -4.08 -2.48 19.47
C ARG A 81 -3.93 -1.62 18.24
N ALA A 82 -4.26 -2.16 17.05
CA ALA A 82 -4.14 -1.42 15.81
C ALA A 82 -5.02 -1.99 14.70
N VAL A 83 -5.37 -1.11 13.75
CA VAL A 83 -5.75 -1.47 12.39
C VAL A 83 -4.60 -1.14 11.44
N VAL A 84 -4.22 -2.07 10.58
CA VAL A 84 -3.23 -1.89 9.52
C VAL A 84 -3.96 -1.88 8.17
N ASN A 85 -4.12 -0.71 7.59
CA ASN A 85 -4.70 -0.49 6.28
C ASN A 85 -3.64 -0.77 5.21
N ASN A 86 -3.50 -2.07 4.83
CA ASN A 86 -2.45 -2.52 3.92
C ASN A 86 -2.98 -2.96 2.55
N ALA A 87 -4.24 -3.34 2.41
CA ALA A 87 -4.81 -3.73 1.12
C ALA A 87 -4.52 -2.69 0.03
N GLY A 88 -4.30 -3.14 -1.21
CA GLY A 88 -4.04 -2.20 -2.30
C GLY A 88 -3.86 -2.88 -3.64
N ILE A 89 -4.04 -2.09 -4.68
CA ILE A 89 -3.79 -2.47 -6.07
C ILE A 89 -2.93 -1.38 -6.74
N ALA A 90 -2.31 -1.73 -7.86
CA ALA A 90 -1.57 -0.79 -8.70
C ALA A 90 -2.06 -0.90 -10.13
N ILE A 91 -2.75 0.14 -10.61
CA ILE A 91 -3.18 0.29 -11.99
C ILE A 91 -2.41 1.47 -12.56
N ASN A 92 -1.44 1.16 -13.41
CA ASN A 92 -0.50 2.15 -13.93
C ASN A 92 -0.66 2.30 -15.45
N ALA A 93 -1.13 3.46 -15.88
CA ALA A 93 -1.23 3.84 -17.27
C ALA A 93 -1.16 5.37 -17.41
N PRO A 94 -0.84 5.92 -18.60
CA PRO A 94 -0.96 7.34 -18.86
C PRO A 94 -2.35 7.87 -18.54
N VAL A 95 -2.43 9.09 -18.04
CA VAL A 95 -3.70 9.72 -17.65
C VAL A 95 -4.71 9.75 -18.80
N GLU A 96 -4.24 9.97 -20.03
CA GLU A 96 -5.07 9.97 -21.25
C GLU A 96 -5.68 8.58 -21.56
N VAL A 97 -4.97 7.51 -21.20
CA VAL A 97 -5.34 6.12 -21.56
C VAL A 97 -6.21 5.47 -20.50
N LEU A 98 -5.94 5.75 -19.23
CA LEU A 98 -6.62 5.07 -18.14
C LEU A 98 -8.10 5.46 -18.07
N SER A 99 -8.99 4.46 -18.16
CA SER A 99 -10.44 4.68 -18.12
C SER A 99 -10.90 5.26 -16.76
N MET A 100 -11.99 6.03 -16.77
CA MET A 100 -12.58 6.56 -15.53
C MET A 100 -13.07 5.46 -14.59
N ALA A 101 -13.41 4.28 -15.11
CA ALA A 101 -13.76 3.13 -14.27
C ALA A 101 -12.55 2.62 -13.49
N GLU A 102 -11.38 2.53 -14.12
CA GLU A 102 -10.14 2.13 -13.47
C GLU A 102 -9.64 3.19 -12.48
N TRP A 103 -9.79 4.49 -12.80
CA TRP A 103 -9.55 5.58 -11.86
C TRP A 103 -10.37 5.41 -10.58
N ARG A 104 -11.70 5.19 -10.72
CA ARG A 104 -12.59 4.97 -9.57
C ARG A 104 -12.21 3.72 -8.80
N HIS A 105 -11.95 2.61 -9.49
CA HIS A 105 -11.55 1.36 -8.85
C HIS A 105 -10.23 1.49 -8.06
N GLN A 106 -9.25 2.22 -8.60
CA GLN A 106 -7.99 2.51 -7.89
C GLN A 106 -8.24 3.29 -6.60
N PHE A 107 -9.13 4.29 -6.63
CA PHE A 107 -9.46 5.08 -5.45
C PHE A 107 -10.35 4.30 -4.48
N GLU A 108 -11.27 3.50 -4.98
CA GLU A 108 -12.17 2.67 -4.15
C GLU A 108 -11.35 1.74 -3.26
N VAL A 109 -10.38 1.04 -3.85
CA VAL A 109 -9.50 0.14 -3.07
C VAL A 109 -8.48 0.92 -2.25
N ASN A 110 -7.69 1.81 -2.86
CA ASN A 110 -6.51 2.38 -2.21
C ASN A 110 -6.81 3.56 -1.27
N PHE A 111 -8.06 4.03 -1.24
CA PHE A 111 -8.46 5.15 -0.40
C PHE A 111 -9.79 4.91 0.33
N PHE A 112 -10.92 4.82 -0.37
CA PHE A 112 -12.23 4.76 0.27
C PHE A 112 -12.42 3.50 1.12
N GLY A 113 -11.97 2.34 0.67
CA GLY A 113 -12.02 1.11 1.45
C GLY A 113 -11.25 1.23 2.78
N HIS A 114 -10.11 1.89 2.80
CA HIS A 114 -9.35 2.13 4.04
C HIS A 114 -10.07 3.08 4.99
N VAL A 115 -10.73 4.12 4.45
CA VAL A 115 -11.59 5.01 5.25
C VAL A 115 -12.74 4.21 5.87
N ALA A 116 -13.39 3.34 5.08
CA ALA A 116 -14.50 2.51 5.55
C ALA A 116 -14.06 1.56 6.68
N VAL A 117 -12.98 0.81 6.49
CA VAL A 117 -12.41 -0.09 7.53
C VAL A 117 -12.03 0.68 8.78
N THR A 118 -11.36 1.83 8.63
CA THR A 118 -10.99 2.67 9.79
C THR A 118 -12.22 3.11 10.57
N LYS A 119 -13.26 3.59 9.89
CA LYS A 119 -14.52 4.02 10.54
C LYS A 119 -15.21 2.86 11.27
N ALA A 120 -15.21 1.66 10.68
CA ALA A 120 -15.86 0.49 11.27
C ALA A 120 -15.22 0.06 12.61
N VAL A 121 -13.90 0.24 12.76
CA VAL A 121 -13.18 -0.17 13.97
C VAL A 121 -12.81 1.00 14.90
N LEU A 122 -13.13 2.23 14.51
CA LEU A 122 -12.78 3.42 15.28
C LEU A 122 -13.33 3.41 16.72
N PRO A 123 -14.57 2.92 17.01
CA PRO A 123 -15.05 2.80 18.38
C PRO A 123 -14.14 1.93 19.25
N ALA A 124 -13.66 0.80 18.74
CA ALA A 124 -12.74 -0.09 19.45
C ALA A 124 -11.37 0.56 19.67
N LEU A 125 -10.87 1.32 18.70
CA LEU A 125 -9.62 2.10 18.85
C LEU A 125 -9.74 3.20 19.90
N HIS A 126 -10.89 3.87 19.99
CA HIS A 126 -11.13 4.85 21.07
C HIS A 126 -11.12 4.17 22.45
N ALA A 127 -11.77 3.03 22.58
CA ALA A 127 -11.84 2.30 23.85
C ALA A 127 -10.45 1.80 24.34
N SER A 128 -9.56 1.49 23.41
CA SER A 128 -8.22 0.94 23.70
C SER A 128 -7.08 1.97 23.67
N SER A 129 -7.36 3.22 23.27
CA SER A 129 -6.31 4.18 22.86
C SER A 129 -5.35 3.57 21.84
N GLY A 130 -5.91 2.87 20.86
CA GLY A 130 -5.21 2.09 19.87
C GLY A 130 -4.58 2.93 18.76
N ARG A 131 -4.36 2.29 17.60
CA ARG A 131 -3.59 2.92 16.50
C ARG A 131 -4.13 2.59 15.12
N VAL A 132 -4.14 3.59 14.24
CA VAL A 132 -4.32 3.41 12.80
C VAL A 132 -2.95 3.43 12.14
N VAL A 133 -2.62 2.39 11.38
CA VAL A 133 -1.39 2.30 10.59
C VAL A 133 -1.76 2.22 9.11
N ASN A 134 -1.54 3.30 8.38
CA ASN A 134 -1.85 3.40 6.96
C ASN A 134 -0.63 3.09 6.10
N ILE A 135 -0.73 2.09 5.23
CA ILE A 135 0.34 1.76 4.29
C ILE A 135 0.16 2.62 3.03
N SER A 136 0.90 3.72 3.02
CA SER A 136 1.02 4.63 1.88
C SER A 136 2.03 4.08 0.85
N SER A 137 2.85 4.92 0.30
CA SER A 137 3.94 4.62 -0.62
C SER A 137 4.84 5.85 -0.76
N VAL A 138 6.05 5.67 -1.27
CA VAL A 138 6.80 6.79 -1.87
C VAL A 138 5.97 7.50 -2.96
N GLY A 139 5.07 6.74 -3.64
CA GLY A 139 4.08 7.29 -4.57
C GLY A 139 3.02 8.19 -3.95
N GLY A 140 2.92 8.28 -2.62
CA GLY A 140 2.12 9.28 -1.88
C GLY A 140 2.87 10.60 -1.64
N LYS A 141 4.12 10.71 -2.08
CA LYS A 141 4.99 11.90 -1.98
C LYS A 141 5.51 12.37 -3.33
N VAL A 142 5.67 11.45 -4.27
CA VAL A 142 6.18 11.73 -5.62
C VAL A 142 5.35 10.93 -6.62
N ALA A 143 4.78 11.62 -7.61
CA ALA A 143 4.07 10.97 -8.69
C ALA A 143 5.02 10.69 -9.86
N MET A 144 5.21 9.41 -10.19
CA MET A 144 5.94 9.02 -11.39
C MET A 144 5.02 9.07 -12.63
N PRO A 145 5.54 9.23 -13.84
CA PRO A 145 4.76 9.06 -15.05
C PRO A 145 4.01 7.73 -15.04
N THR A 146 2.79 7.68 -15.55
CA THR A 146 1.85 6.55 -15.56
C THR A 146 1.23 6.16 -14.20
N TYR A 147 1.72 6.70 -13.11
CA TYR A 147 1.21 6.40 -11.75
C TYR A 147 0.12 7.37 -11.27
N GLY A 148 -0.48 8.17 -12.16
CA GLY A 148 -1.42 9.23 -11.79
C GLY A 148 -2.53 8.79 -10.83
N ALA A 149 -3.26 7.72 -11.18
CA ALA A 149 -4.34 7.19 -10.33
C ALA A 149 -3.84 6.60 -9.01
N TYR A 150 -2.76 5.80 -9.07
CA TYR A 150 -2.14 5.21 -7.88
C TYR A 150 -1.59 6.30 -6.94
N ALA A 151 -0.77 7.20 -7.48
CA ALA A 151 -0.20 8.29 -6.69
C ALA A 151 -1.30 9.19 -6.12
N GLY A 152 -2.30 9.55 -6.92
CA GLY A 152 -3.44 10.34 -6.45
C GLY A 152 -4.13 9.72 -5.24
N ALA A 153 -4.41 8.40 -5.26
CA ALA A 153 -5.00 7.70 -4.13
C ALA A 153 -4.07 7.67 -2.90
N LYS A 154 -2.74 7.49 -3.10
CA LYS A 154 -1.78 7.49 -1.99
C LYS A 154 -1.53 8.89 -1.42
N PHE A 155 -1.53 9.96 -2.24
CA PHE A 155 -1.54 11.34 -1.75
C PHE A 155 -2.81 11.65 -0.93
N ALA A 156 -3.98 11.19 -1.40
CA ALA A 156 -5.22 11.31 -0.64
C ALA A 156 -5.13 10.62 0.73
N MET A 157 -4.55 9.40 0.77
CA MET A 157 -4.30 8.68 2.03
C MET A 157 -3.36 9.45 2.97
N GLU A 158 -2.30 10.06 2.46
CA GLU A 158 -1.38 10.89 3.26
C GLU A 158 -2.10 12.08 3.89
N ALA A 159 -2.88 12.81 3.09
CA ALA A 159 -3.63 13.97 3.56
C ALA A 159 -4.69 13.56 4.61
N MET A 160 -5.45 12.50 4.34
CA MET A 160 -6.43 11.94 5.28
C MET A 160 -5.76 11.50 6.58
N SER A 161 -4.61 10.84 6.51
CA SER A 161 -3.87 10.40 7.69
C SER A 161 -3.40 11.56 8.55
N ASP A 162 -2.98 12.67 7.95
CA ASP A 162 -2.59 13.88 8.67
C ASP A 162 -3.78 14.56 9.34
N ALA A 163 -4.94 14.63 8.68
CA ALA A 163 -6.17 15.13 9.27
C ALA A 163 -6.59 14.26 10.46
N LEU A 164 -6.71 12.94 10.22
CA LEU A 164 -7.13 11.96 11.22
C LEU A 164 -6.19 11.96 12.44
N ARG A 165 -4.88 12.12 12.24
CA ARG A 165 -3.91 12.20 13.35
C ARG A 165 -4.17 13.39 14.27
N ARG A 166 -4.54 14.53 13.68
CA ARG A 166 -4.87 15.75 14.46
C ARG A 166 -6.21 15.63 15.17
N GLU A 167 -7.19 15.04 14.51
CA GLU A 167 -8.53 14.81 15.06
C GLU A 167 -8.52 13.81 16.22
N LEU A 168 -7.74 12.74 16.12
CA LEU A 168 -7.73 11.66 17.09
C LEU A 168 -6.73 11.86 18.24
N ALA A 169 -5.76 12.76 18.10
CA ALA A 169 -4.75 13.02 19.13
C ALA A 169 -5.35 13.36 20.50
N PRO A 170 -6.40 14.20 20.63
CA PRO A 170 -7.03 14.51 21.92
C PRO A 170 -7.69 13.28 22.58
N HIS A 171 -7.97 12.25 21.78
CA HIS A 171 -8.63 11.00 22.22
C HIS A 171 -7.66 9.86 22.47
N GLY A 172 -6.35 10.10 22.40
CA GLY A 172 -5.32 9.09 22.65
C GLY A 172 -5.09 8.09 21.51
N VAL A 173 -5.87 8.14 20.43
CA VAL A 173 -5.69 7.26 19.27
C VAL A 173 -4.57 7.80 18.38
N GLN A 174 -3.62 6.93 18.04
CA GLN A 174 -2.46 7.30 17.25
C GLN A 174 -2.67 6.99 15.77
N VAL A 175 -2.16 7.83 14.87
CA VAL A 175 -2.17 7.58 13.42
C VAL A 175 -0.76 7.63 12.90
N VAL A 176 -0.36 6.55 12.23
CA VAL A 176 0.98 6.35 11.67
C VAL A 176 0.86 6.05 10.19
N VAL A 177 1.74 6.62 9.40
CA VAL A 177 1.87 6.32 7.98
C VAL A 177 3.15 5.56 7.73
N VAL A 178 3.08 4.50 6.93
CA VAL A 178 4.24 3.78 6.43
C VAL A 178 4.37 4.06 4.94
N GLU A 179 5.56 4.47 4.50
CA GLU A 179 5.87 4.89 3.13
C GLU A 179 6.87 3.92 2.49
N PRO A 180 6.41 2.78 1.92
CA PRO A 180 7.31 1.85 1.23
C PRO A 180 7.85 2.41 -0.08
N GLY A 181 9.13 2.13 -0.37
CA GLY A 181 9.72 2.18 -1.71
C GLY A 181 9.59 0.84 -2.44
N GLY A 182 10.68 0.39 -3.07
CA GLY A 182 10.73 -0.90 -3.74
C GLY A 182 10.70 -2.07 -2.75
N VAL A 183 9.56 -2.77 -2.68
CA VAL A 183 9.39 -4.01 -1.91
C VAL A 183 8.93 -5.12 -2.87
N ARG A 184 9.56 -6.28 -2.79
CA ARG A 184 9.20 -7.46 -3.58
C ARG A 184 7.88 -8.03 -3.10
N THR A 185 6.82 -7.83 -3.90
CA THR A 185 5.47 -8.29 -3.61
C THR A 185 4.77 -8.74 -4.90
N GLU A 186 3.75 -9.55 -4.79
CA GLU A 186 2.91 -9.97 -5.93
C GLU A 186 2.20 -8.77 -6.59
N MET A 187 1.88 -7.72 -5.83
CA MET A 187 1.28 -6.49 -6.37
C MET A 187 2.11 -5.90 -7.52
N THR A 188 3.45 -5.94 -7.41
CA THR A 188 4.34 -5.43 -8.46
C THR A 188 4.26 -6.29 -9.71
N GLY A 189 4.24 -7.62 -9.58
CA GLY A 189 4.06 -8.57 -10.68
C GLY A 189 2.74 -8.32 -11.43
N HIS A 190 1.63 -8.30 -10.70
CA HIS A 190 0.30 -8.00 -11.27
C HIS A 190 0.24 -6.61 -11.93
N GLY A 191 0.92 -5.61 -11.36
CA GLY A 191 1.02 -4.28 -11.95
C GLY A 191 1.76 -4.28 -13.29
N ILE A 192 2.84 -5.05 -13.41
CA ILE A 192 3.61 -5.23 -14.66
C ILE A 192 2.78 -5.96 -15.71
N GLU A 193 2.11 -7.07 -15.36
CA GLU A 193 1.23 -7.81 -16.26
C GLU A 193 0.14 -6.89 -16.83
N ARG A 194 -0.57 -6.16 -15.95
CA ARG A 194 -1.61 -5.23 -16.37
C ARG A 194 -1.09 -4.08 -17.25
N ALA A 195 0.12 -3.58 -17.00
CA ALA A 195 0.74 -2.56 -17.83
C ALA A 195 1.08 -3.10 -19.23
N ASN A 196 1.50 -4.37 -19.34
CA ASN A 196 1.71 -5.05 -20.63
C ASN A 196 0.40 -5.20 -21.41
N ASP A 197 -0.70 -5.61 -20.74
CA ASP A 197 -2.03 -5.70 -21.36
C ASP A 197 -2.49 -4.33 -21.86
N THR A 198 -2.26 -3.28 -21.07
CA THR A 198 -2.55 -1.91 -21.49
C THR A 198 -1.77 -1.52 -22.74
N ILE A 199 -0.46 -1.82 -22.81
CA ILE A 199 0.36 -1.54 -24.02
C ILE A 199 -0.20 -2.31 -25.23
N ALA A 200 -0.63 -3.55 -25.05
CA ALA A 200 -1.19 -4.35 -26.14
C ALA A 200 -2.50 -3.73 -26.69
N ALA A 201 -3.30 -3.15 -25.81
CA ALA A 201 -4.60 -2.52 -26.14
C ALA A 201 -4.47 -1.08 -26.71
N LEU A 202 -3.31 -0.43 -26.66
CA LEU A 202 -3.13 0.93 -27.17
C LEU A 202 -3.42 1.01 -28.65
N SER A 203 -4.17 2.04 -29.05
CA SER A 203 -4.28 2.45 -30.45
C SER A 203 -2.93 2.81 -31.06
N PRO A 204 -2.77 2.82 -32.40
CA PRO A 204 -1.50 3.22 -33.03
C PRO A 204 -1.02 4.61 -32.59
N THR A 205 -1.93 5.56 -32.42
CA THR A 205 -1.63 6.93 -31.99
C THR A 205 -1.16 6.96 -30.54
N GLU A 206 -1.85 6.29 -29.61
CA GLU A 206 -1.46 6.22 -28.21
C GLU A 206 -0.15 5.45 -28.03
N ARG A 207 0.05 4.39 -28.82
CA ARG A 207 1.29 3.62 -28.83
C ARG A 207 2.47 4.47 -29.27
N GLY A 208 2.30 5.33 -30.27
CA GLY A 208 3.31 6.30 -30.68
C GLY A 208 3.66 7.30 -29.58
N ARG A 209 2.65 7.77 -28.81
CA ARG A 209 2.84 8.73 -27.71
C ARG A 209 3.40 8.09 -26.44
N TYR A 210 2.90 6.93 -26.03
CA TYR A 210 3.11 6.38 -24.68
C TYR A 210 3.81 5.02 -24.65
N GLY A 211 3.92 4.32 -25.78
CA GLY A 211 4.48 2.97 -25.80
C GLY A 211 5.92 2.89 -25.26
N GLY A 212 6.77 3.84 -25.63
CA GLY A 212 8.15 3.93 -25.12
C GLY A 212 8.19 4.23 -23.63
N LEU A 213 7.39 5.18 -23.16
CA LEU A 213 7.28 5.56 -21.75
C LEU A 213 6.81 4.38 -20.90
N MET A 214 5.75 3.69 -21.31
CA MET A 214 5.22 2.56 -20.56
C MET A 214 6.24 1.41 -20.44
N ARG A 215 6.96 1.11 -21.53
CA ARG A 215 8.06 0.12 -21.48
C ARG A 215 9.18 0.55 -20.55
N ALA A 216 9.57 1.82 -20.55
CA ALA A 216 10.59 2.34 -19.65
C ALA A 216 10.15 2.18 -18.18
N ILE A 217 8.90 2.46 -17.85
CA ILE A 217 8.34 2.27 -16.51
C ILE A 217 8.31 0.78 -16.12
N ILE A 218 7.91 -0.12 -17.02
CA ILE A 218 7.94 -1.57 -16.77
C ILE A 218 9.36 -2.04 -16.51
N ASN A 219 10.33 -1.65 -17.34
CA ASN A 219 11.75 -2.01 -17.17
C ASN A 219 12.28 -1.51 -15.82
N GLN A 220 11.97 -0.28 -15.44
CA GLN A 220 12.33 0.29 -14.14
C GLN A 220 11.69 -0.50 -12.99
N ALA A 221 10.38 -0.81 -13.07
CA ALA A 221 9.66 -1.57 -12.04
C ALA A 221 10.23 -3.00 -11.90
N THR A 222 10.59 -3.65 -13.00
CA THR A 222 11.25 -4.96 -13.00
C THR A 222 12.60 -4.90 -12.27
N GLY A 223 13.40 -3.87 -12.55
CA GLY A 223 14.66 -3.63 -11.84
C GLY A 223 14.48 -3.40 -10.34
N PHE A 224 13.49 -2.60 -9.95
CA PHE A 224 13.13 -2.39 -8.55
C PHE A 224 12.65 -3.67 -7.87
N THR A 225 11.90 -4.53 -8.57
CA THR A 225 11.47 -5.81 -8.02
C THR A 225 12.67 -6.73 -7.77
N ALA A 226 13.65 -6.75 -8.66
CA ALA A 226 14.84 -7.57 -8.50
C ALA A 226 15.73 -7.11 -7.32
N SER A 227 15.88 -5.79 -7.12
CA SER A 227 16.71 -5.17 -6.08
C SER A 227 15.95 -4.78 -4.82
N GLY A 228 14.61 -4.86 -4.83
CA GLY A 228 13.73 -4.42 -3.75
C GLY A 228 13.91 -5.22 -2.45
N LEU A 229 13.50 -4.60 -1.34
CA LEU A 229 13.53 -5.27 -0.04
C LEU A 229 12.57 -6.48 -0.01
N PRO A 230 12.91 -7.55 0.72
CA PRO A 230 11.97 -8.64 0.98
C PRO A 230 10.73 -8.14 1.73
N ALA A 231 9.58 -8.78 1.47
CA ALA A 231 8.34 -8.48 2.18
C ALA A 231 8.48 -8.64 3.71
N ASP A 232 9.27 -9.60 4.18
CA ASP A 232 9.51 -9.83 5.60
C ASP A 232 10.26 -8.64 6.25
N ALA A 233 11.22 -8.03 5.55
CA ALA A 233 11.88 -6.82 6.05
C ALA A 233 10.91 -5.63 6.17
N ALA A 234 9.97 -5.52 5.22
CA ALA A 234 8.90 -4.52 5.31
C ALA A 234 7.93 -4.83 6.45
N GLY A 235 7.56 -6.11 6.63
CA GLY A 235 6.72 -6.58 7.73
C GLY A 235 7.28 -6.24 9.11
N LEU A 236 8.59 -6.34 9.29
CA LEU A 236 9.27 -5.93 10.54
C LEU A 236 9.05 -4.44 10.83
N VAL A 237 9.24 -3.56 9.82
CA VAL A 237 9.05 -2.11 10.00
C VAL A 237 7.59 -1.77 10.33
N ILE A 238 6.63 -2.45 9.66
CA ILE A 238 5.21 -2.25 9.94
C ILE A 238 4.87 -2.75 11.36
N ALA A 239 5.37 -3.91 11.75
CA ALA A 239 5.19 -4.43 13.10
C ALA A 239 5.80 -3.50 14.17
N ASP A 240 6.95 -2.90 13.89
CA ASP A 240 7.54 -1.87 14.77
C ASP A 240 6.64 -0.62 14.86
N ALA A 241 6.06 -0.19 13.74
CA ALA A 241 5.10 0.91 13.73
C ALA A 241 3.84 0.60 14.56
N VAL A 242 3.38 -0.66 14.57
CA VAL A 242 2.26 -1.14 15.40
C VAL A 242 2.63 -1.18 16.89
N THR A 243 3.85 -1.64 17.23
CA THR A 243 4.20 -1.99 18.61
C THR A 243 4.98 -0.91 19.36
N ALA A 244 5.57 0.06 18.65
CA ALA A 244 6.37 1.12 19.28
C ALA A 244 5.58 1.86 20.37
N ARG A 245 6.18 2.02 21.55
CA ARG A 245 5.56 2.76 22.67
C ARG A 245 5.31 4.24 22.31
N ARG A 246 6.22 4.86 21.56
CA ARG A 246 6.14 6.23 21.03
C ARG A 246 6.43 6.19 19.53
N PRO A 247 5.44 5.90 18.68
CA PRO A 247 5.67 5.79 17.26
C PRO A 247 5.99 7.14 16.64
N ARG A 248 6.78 7.11 15.58
CA ARG A 248 6.90 8.26 14.68
C ARG A 248 5.63 8.40 13.87
N ALA A 249 5.31 9.61 13.44
CA ALA A 249 4.16 9.84 12.55
C ALA A 249 4.34 9.15 11.18
N ARG A 250 5.61 8.96 10.73
CA ARG A 250 5.96 8.33 9.46
C ARG A 250 7.15 7.38 9.58
N TYR A 251 7.07 6.28 8.82
CA TYR A 251 8.14 5.28 8.65
C TYR A 251 8.35 5.06 7.15
N THR A 252 9.55 5.27 6.66
CA THR A 252 9.92 4.91 5.28
C THR A 252 10.52 3.51 5.25
N ILE A 253 10.17 2.72 4.23
CA ILE A 253 10.77 1.41 3.97
C ILE A 253 11.61 1.51 2.70
N GLY A 254 12.91 1.29 2.83
CA GLY A 254 13.89 1.42 1.76
C GLY A 254 14.65 2.76 1.81
N ARG A 255 15.92 2.71 1.39
CA ARG A 255 16.79 3.89 1.33
C ARG A 255 16.37 4.82 0.18
N ASP A 256 15.95 4.25 -0.91
CA ASP A 256 15.40 4.91 -2.09
C ASP A 256 14.18 5.77 -1.73
N ALA A 257 13.20 5.20 -1.02
CA ALA A 257 12.05 5.93 -0.53
C ALA A 257 12.45 7.08 0.40
N ALA A 258 13.39 6.84 1.32
CA ALA A 258 13.85 7.87 2.25
C ALA A 258 14.54 9.05 1.54
N VAL A 259 15.31 8.78 0.49
CA VAL A 259 15.96 9.81 -0.32
C VAL A 259 14.93 10.57 -1.14
N LEU A 260 14.07 9.86 -1.88
CA LEU A 260 13.11 10.49 -2.78
C LEU A 260 12.06 11.33 -2.02
N THR A 261 11.57 10.85 -0.88
CA THR A 261 10.66 11.63 0.00
C THR A 261 11.32 12.87 0.60
N ARG A 262 12.63 12.87 0.81
CA ARG A 262 13.35 14.09 1.25
C ARG A 262 13.53 15.06 0.09
N LEU A 263 13.95 14.56 -1.06
CA LEU A 263 14.14 15.39 -2.26
C LEU A 263 12.84 16.10 -2.66
N SER A 264 11.71 15.39 -2.64
CA SER A 264 10.41 15.99 -3.00
C SER A 264 9.96 17.14 -2.08
N ARG A 265 10.53 17.25 -0.88
CA ARG A 265 10.21 18.33 0.06
C ARG A 265 11.05 19.60 -0.14
N VAL A 266 12.20 19.47 -0.77
CA VAL A 266 13.18 20.58 -0.86
C VAL A 266 13.49 21.00 -2.29
N LEU A 267 13.27 20.15 -3.28
CA LEU A 267 13.51 20.48 -4.68
C LEU A 267 12.32 21.21 -5.29
N PRO A 268 12.55 22.29 -6.05
CA PRO A 268 11.53 22.88 -6.91
C PRO A 268 11.06 21.85 -7.96
N ASP A 269 9.79 21.92 -8.37
CA ASP A 269 9.13 20.94 -9.26
C ASP A 269 9.95 20.67 -10.53
N ARG A 270 10.42 21.72 -11.22
CA ARG A 270 11.22 21.56 -12.45
C ARG A 270 12.56 20.82 -12.25
N VAL A 271 13.14 20.91 -11.06
CA VAL A 271 14.38 20.19 -10.73
C VAL A 271 14.04 18.74 -10.43
N LEU A 272 12.97 18.50 -9.66
CA LEU A 272 12.47 17.15 -9.40
C LEU A 272 12.09 16.43 -10.70
N ASP A 273 11.39 17.10 -11.63
CA ASP A 273 11.05 16.57 -12.95
C ASP A 273 12.28 16.10 -13.73
N ARG A 274 13.36 16.91 -13.71
CA ARG A 274 14.63 16.54 -14.38
C ARG A 274 15.28 15.32 -13.72
N VAL A 275 15.26 15.23 -12.38
CA VAL A 275 15.79 14.09 -11.64
C VAL A 275 15.02 12.81 -12.00
N LEU A 276 13.69 12.88 -12.00
CA LEU A 276 12.82 11.74 -12.36
C LEU A 276 13.01 11.33 -13.83
N ALA A 277 13.03 12.30 -14.75
CA ALA A 277 13.28 12.03 -16.16
C ALA A 277 14.65 11.37 -16.40
N ASN A 278 15.70 11.87 -15.74
CA ASN A 278 17.04 11.29 -15.85
C ASN A 278 17.10 9.87 -15.25
N SER A 279 16.40 9.60 -14.15
CA SER A 279 16.33 8.25 -13.56
C SER A 279 15.60 7.25 -14.46
N LEU A 280 14.69 7.72 -15.30
CA LEU A 280 13.93 6.87 -16.23
C LEU A 280 14.66 6.65 -17.57
N ARG A 281 15.53 7.56 -17.98
CA ARG A 281 16.26 7.48 -19.27
C ARG A 281 16.91 6.13 -19.57
N PRO A 282 17.64 5.47 -18.65
CA PRO A 282 18.31 4.19 -18.92
C PRO A 282 17.34 3.03 -19.20
N HIS A 283 16.06 3.23 -18.91
CA HIS A 283 15.04 2.18 -19.02
C HIS A 283 14.23 2.26 -20.31
N PHE A 284 14.41 3.32 -21.11
CA PHE A 284 13.78 3.40 -22.44
C PHE A 284 14.32 2.30 -23.36
N PRO A 285 13.46 1.72 -24.23
CA PRO A 285 13.93 0.78 -25.25
C PRO A 285 14.97 1.47 -26.14
N GLU A 286 16.02 0.73 -26.52
CA GLU A 286 16.93 1.19 -27.58
C GLU A 286 16.13 1.41 -28.87
N GLU A 287 16.25 2.60 -29.48
CA GLU A 287 15.72 2.85 -30.81
C GLU A 287 16.43 1.90 -31.79
N ARG A 288 15.72 0.87 -32.26
CA ARG A 288 16.24 0.11 -33.41
C ARG A 288 16.33 1.07 -34.59
N PRO A 289 17.51 1.23 -35.21
CA PRO A 289 17.60 2.01 -36.41
C PRO A 289 16.61 1.42 -37.43
N THR A 290 15.67 2.26 -37.89
CA THR A 290 14.80 1.89 -38.98
C THR A 290 15.75 1.64 -40.19
N THR A 291 15.97 0.36 -40.50
CA THR A 291 16.57 -0.01 -41.78
C THR A 291 15.61 0.49 -42.84
N SER A 292 15.95 1.67 -43.42
CA SER A 292 15.37 2.16 -44.66
C SER A 292 15.64 1.07 -45.69
N ALA A 293 14.62 0.27 -46.01
CA ALA A 293 14.66 -0.54 -47.20
C ALA A 293 14.64 0.41 -48.40
N ALA A 294 15.76 0.46 -49.08
CA ALA A 294 15.91 1.10 -50.38
C ALA A 294 15.16 0.31 -51.46
#